data_fe069389e7c20ebc4559757934ba1e3e
#
_entry.id   fe069389e7c20ebc4559757934ba1e3e
#
_cell.length_a   1.000
_cell.length_b   1.000
_cell.length_c   1.000
_cell.angle_alpha   90.00
_cell.angle_beta   90.00
_cell.angle_gamma   90.00
#
_symmetry.space_group_name_H-M   'P 1'
#
loop_
_entity.id
_entity.type
_entity.pdbx_description
1 polymer ?
#
loop_
_entity_poly.entity_id
_entity_poly.type
_entity_poly.pdbx_seq_one_letter_code
_entity_poly.pdbx_strand_id
1 'polypeptide(L)'
;KHVEQKGSYCDENYLRFDFTSMDKLSSEDLNKIEALVNEKIAESIPEETKILPVEEAKNLGAEMEFSEKYGSVVRVVCFEDFSKEFCGGTHVKNTSEIGLFVLESESSVSAGTRRIQARTSLGAYQYLRRKSEVLASIESETLSKDDTVLESVKKLEGHIDELQAELNQLKDKMSSSEANELQKQFEEIDGIHFLSWKGEGERGDIMKLGDSLKSIYSDYVLFLCGKGSKGYSLVVFAGGKGAQIGAGKIMKEIAPILGGNGGGKPEMASGSAKNLDGFEAAISKAKTLL
;
A
#
# COMPACT_ATOMS: atom_id res chain seq x y z
N LYS A 1 -23.89 8.00 -26.32
CA LYS A 1 -23.44 8.87 -25.21
C LYS A 1 -22.40 9.80 -25.79
N HIS A 2 -22.54 11.09 -25.59
CA HIS A 2 -21.63 12.07 -26.15
C HIS A 2 -20.38 12.13 -25.27
N VAL A 3 -19.28 11.67 -25.84
CA VAL A 3 -17.93 11.92 -25.32
C VAL A 3 -17.42 13.15 -26.06
N GLU A 4 -16.94 14.15 -25.33
CA GLU A 4 -16.39 15.38 -25.90
C GLU A 4 -14.93 15.50 -25.49
N GLN A 5 -14.08 15.95 -26.40
CA GLN A 5 -12.71 16.33 -26.06
C GLN A 5 -12.72 17.59 -25.17
N LYS A 6 -11.91 17.57 -24.11
CA LYS A 6 -11.69 18.72 -23.21
C LYS A 6 -10.27 19.27 -23.32
N GLY A 7 -9.38 18.53 -23.95
CA GLY A 7 -8.02 18.95 -24.23
C GLY A 7 -7.20 17.84 -24.84
N SER A 8 -6.18 18.21 -25.58
CA SER A 8 -5.19 17.27 -26.13
C SER A 8 -3.79 17.88 -26.04
N TYR A 9 -2.82 17.02 -26.02
CA TYR A 9 -1.40 17.38 -26.11
C TYR A 9 -0.65 16.24 -26.78
N CYS A 10 0.26 16.57 -27.67
CA CYS A 10 1.10 15.59 -28.34
C CYS A 10 2.50 16.17 -28.51
N ASP A 11 3.50 15.43 -28.10
CA ASP A 11 4.91 15.71 -28.36
C ASP A 11 5.65 14.43 -28.79
N GLU A 12 6.96 14.50 -28.83
CA GLU A 12 7.83 13.38 -29.21
C GLU A 12 7.87 12.23 -28.18
N ASN A 13 7.39 12.45 -26.94
CA ASN A 13 7.48 11.50 -25.84
C ASN A 13 6.16 10.79 -25.57
N TYR A 14 5.04 11.53 -25.63
CA TYR A 14 3.71 10.99 -25.33
C TYR A 14 2.60 11.82 -25.92
N LEU A 15 1.44 11.23 -26.02
CA LEU A 15 0.20 11.94 -26.27
C LEU A 15 -0.71 11.90 -25.04
N ARG A 16 -1.53 12.95 -24.89
CA ARG A 16 -2.53 13.08 -23.86
C ARG A 16 -3.85 13.49 -24.49
N PHE A 17 -4.92 12.84 -24.05
CA PHE A 17 -6.28 13.16 -24.50
C PHE A 17 -7.21 13.22 -23.29
N ASP A 18 -7.82 14.38 -23.07
CA ASP A 18 -8.77 14.66 -22.01
C ASP A 18 -10.19 14.69 -22.59
N PHE A 19 -11.11 13.93 -21.99
CA PHE A 19 -12.45 13.75 -22.53
C PHE A 19 -13.50 13.64 -21.41
N THR A 20 -14.77 13.93 -21.76
CA THR A 20 -15.87 13.81 -20.81
C THR A 20 -16.24 12.36 -20.59
N SER A 21 -16.20 11.93 -19.33
CA SER A 21 -16.75 10.66 -18.86
C SER A 21 -16.94 10.72 -17.35
N MET A 22 -18.09 10.23 -16.87
CA MET A 22 -18.35 10.11 -15.43
C MET A 22 -17.71 8.86 -14.84
N ASP A 23 -17.65 7.79 -15.64
CA ASP A 23 -17.16 6.50 -15.21
C ASP A 23 -15.72 6.27 -15.67
N LYS A 24 -14.99 5.51 -14.86
CA LYS A 24 -13.67 4.98 -15.23
C LYS A 24 -13.83 3.98 -16.38
N LEU A 25 -12.95 4.05 -17.38
CA LEU A 25 -12.89 3.03 -18.42
C LEU A 25 -12.43 1.69 -17.82
N SER A 26 -13.07 0.61 -18.23
CA SER A 26 -12.64 -0.72 -17.87
C SER A 26 -11.35 -1.10 -18.60
N SER A 27 -10.61 -2.08 -18.08
CA SER A 27 -9.45 -2.63 -18.80
C SER A 27 -9.83 -3.21 -20.17
N GLU A 28 -11.04 -3.75 -20.29
CA GLU A 28 -11.57 -4.27 -21.56
C GLU A 28 -11.80 -3.13 -22.57
N ASP A 29 -12.37 -2.00 -22.12
CA ASP A 29 -12.57 -0.84 -22.99
C ASP A 29 -11.23 -0.24 -23.44
N LEU A 30 -10.26 -0.12 -22.54
CA LEU A 30 -8.92 0.35 -22.88
C LEU A 30 -8.24 -0.57 -23.91
N ASN A 31 -8.34 -1.87 -23.73
CA ASN A 31 -7.79 -2.83 -24.69
C ASN A 31 -8.48 -2.73 -26.07
N LYS A 32 -9.81 -2.52 -26.10
CA LYS A 32 -10.54 -2.32 -27.36
C LYS A 32 -10.13 -1.03 -28.08
N ILE A 33 -9.95 0.06 -27.31
CA ILE A 33 -9.48 1.33 -27.87
C ILE A 33 -8.08 1.18 -28.46
N GLU A 34 -7.15 0.59 -27.70
CA GLU A 34 -5.78 0.35 -28.14
C GLU A 34 -5.74 -0.52 -29.40
N ALA A 35 -6.51 -1.60 -29.41
CA ALA A 35 -6.61 -2.50 -30.57
C ALA A 35 -7.16 -1.78 -31.80
N LEU A 36 -8.25 -1.01 -31.66
CA LEU A 36 -8.87 -0.27 -32.74
C LEU A 36 -7.92 0.78 -33.34
N VAL A 37 -7.20 1.53 -32.50
CA VAL A 37 -6.22 2.51 -32.99
C VAL A 37 -5.11 1.83 -33.78
N ASN A 38 -4.55 0.72 -33.26
CA ASN A 38 -3.51 -0.03 -33.97
C ASN A 38 -4.03 -0.68 -35.26
N GLU A 39 -5.29 -1.11 -35.32
CA GLU A 39 -5.94 -1.57 -36.55
C GLU A 39 -5.96 -0.46 -37.61
N LYS A 40 -6.41 0.75 -37.24
CA LYS A 40 -6.44 1.89 -38.16
C LYS A 40 -5.06 2.38 -38.58
N ILE A 41 -4.05 2.23 -37.74
CA ILE A 41 -2.65 2.43 -38.11
C ILE A 41 -2.20 1.42 -39.18
N ALA A 42 -2.54 0.15 -38.99
CA ALA A 42 -2.16 -0.93 -39.90
C ALA A 42 -2.89 -0.88 -41.26
N GLU A 43 -4.10 -0.29 -41.29
CA GLU A 43 -4.83 -0.06 -42.55
C GLU A 43 -4.11 0.94 -43.48
N SER A 44 -3.16 1.71 -42.97
CA SER A 44 -2.36 2.66 -43.79
C SER A 44 -3.23 3.70 -44.51
N ILE A 45 -4.14 4.34 -43.78
CA ILE A 45 -5.10 5.28 -44.32
C ILE A 45 -4.41 6.60 -44.66
N PRO A 46 -4.51 7.10 -45.93
CA PRO A 46 -3.94 8.39 -46.30
C PRO A 46 -4.74 9.58 -45.71
N GLU A 47 -4.01 10.63 -45.33
CA GLU A 47 -4.62 11.89 -44.93
C GLU A 47 -5.14 12.65 -46.18
N GLU A 48 -6.37 13.17 -46.12
CA GLU A 48 -6.96 14.11 -47.09
C GLU A 48 -7.35 15.40 -46.37
N THR A 49 -6.74 16.49 -46.74
CA THR A 49 -7.15 17.83 -46.27
C THR A 49 -8.11 18.50 -47.25
N LYS A 50 -9.27 18.95 -46.75
CA LYS A 50 -10.26 19.74 -47.50
C LYS A 50 -10.40 21.11 -46.88
N ILE A 51 -10.51 22.14 -47.72
CA ILE A 51 -10.84 23.49 -47.30
C ILE A 51 -12.25 23.79 -47.82
N LEU A 52 -13.21 23.92 -46.89
CA LEU A 52 -14.63 23.93 -47.20
C LEU A 52 -15.35 25.05 -46.43
N PRO A 53 -16.49 25.55 -46.95
CA PRO A 53 -17.43 26.33 -46.14
C PRO A 53 -17.86 25.52 -44.90
N VAL A 54 -18.05 26.21 -43.77
CA VAL A 54 -18.40 25.57 -42.49
C VAL A 54 -19.61 24.64 -42.62
N GLU A 55 -20.63 25.06 -43.34
CA GLU A 55 -21.86 24.24 -43.47
C GLU A 55 -21.62 22.97 -44.31
N GLU A 56 -20.77 23.00 -45.31
CA GLU A 56 -20.37 21.82 -46.05
C GLU A 56 -19.54 20.85 -45.19
N ALA A 57 -18.63 21.39 -44.38
CA ALA A 57 -17.82 20.62 -43.46
C ALA A 57 -18.66 19.91 -42.40
N LYS A 58 -19.69 20.59 -41.86
CA LYS A 58 -20.68 19.98 -40.94
C LYS A 58 -21.45 18.85 -41.61
N ASN A 59 -21.87 19.05 -42.87
CA ASN A 59 -22.59 18.01 -43.62
C ASN A 59 -21.75 16.77 -43.92
N LEU A 60 -20.41 16.88 -43.90
CA LEU A 60 -19.49 15.73 -43.97
C LEU A 60 -19.42 14.94 -42.67
N GLY A 61 -20.07 15.40 -41.60
CA GLY A 61 -19.99 14.79 -40.27
C GLY A 61 -18.64 14.98 -39.56
N ALA A 62 -17.90 16.05 -39.95
CA ALA A 62 -16.62 16.34 -39.31
C ALA A 62 -16.83 16.88 -37.88
N GLU A 63 -16.07 16.36 -36.91
CA GLU A 63 -16.11 16.78 -35.53
C GLU A 63 -15.56 18.20 -35.35
N MET A 64 -16.22 18.97 -34.49
CA MET A 64 -15.98 20.39 -34.28
C MET A 64 -15.85 20.70 -32.78
N GLU A 65 -14.62 20.89 -32.33
CA GLU A 65 -14.34 21.06 -30.88
C GLU A 65 -14.59 22.48 -30.35
N PHE A 66 -14.38 23.51 -31.19
CA PHE A 66 -14.40 24.91 -30.78
C PHE A 66 -15.39 25.72 -31.60
N SER A 67 -16.69 25.41 -31.47
CA SER A 67 -17.75 25.96 -32.32
C SER A 67 -17.78 27.51 -32.44
N GLU A 68 -17.24 28.24 -31.48
CA GLU A 68 -17.26 29.69 -31.44
C GLU A 68 -16.07 30.38 -32.17
N LYS A 69 -15.10 29.61 -32.67
CA LYS A 69 -13.83 30.15 -33.22
C LYS A 69 -13.65 29.98 -34.72
N TYR A 70 -14.58 29.37 -35.41
CA TYR A 70 -14.41 29.06 -36.82
C TYR A 70 -14.90 30.20 -37.72
N GLY A 71 -14.10 30.56 -38.76
CA GLY A 71 -14.49 31.48 -39.82
C GLY A 71 -15.50 30.85 -40.77
N SER A 72 -15.82 31.58 -41.87
CA SER A 72 -16.75 31.08 -42.91
C SER A 72 -16.21 29.88 -43.69
N VAL A 73 -14.89 29.66 -43.67
CA VAL A 73 -14.18 28.57 -44.34
C VAL A 73 -13.28 27.87 -43.32
N VAL A 74 -13.25 26.57 -43.35
CA VAL A 74 -12.51 25.74 -42.39
C VAL A 74 -11.66 24.70 -43.12
N ARG A 75 -10.57 24.30 -42.46
CA ARG A 75 -9.75 23.15 -42.84
C ARG A 75 -10.30 21.89 -42.15
N VAL A 76 -10.66 20.90 -42.94
CA VAL A 76 -11.10 19.58 -42.47
C VAL A 76 -10.02 18.59 -42.81
N VAL A 77 -9.55 17.85 -41.81
CA VAL A 77 -8.63 16.74 -41.99
C VAL A 77 -9.42 15.44 -41.93
N CYS A 78 -9.26 14.61 -42.94
CA CYS A 78 -9.98 13.33 -43.09
C CYS A 78 -9.00 12.17 -43.20
N PHE A 79 -9.31 11.08 -42.48
CA PHE A 79 -8.75 9.76 -42.69
C PHE A 79 -9.90 8.86 -43.11
N GLU A 80 -10.21 8.88 -44.43
CA GLU A 80 -11.40 8.28 -45.04
C GLU A 80 -12.70 8.64 -44.31
N ASP A 81 -13.56 7.67 -44.05
CA ASP A 81 -14.80 7.84 -43.29
C ASP A 81 -14.63 7.58 -41.80
N PHE A 82 -13.43 7.15 -41.37
CA PHE A 82 -13.16 6.79 -39.97
C PHE A 82 -13.01 8.01 -39.07
N SER A 83 -12.25 9.03 -39.51
CA SER A 83 -12.02 10.25 -38.72
C SER A 83 -12.07 11.47 -39.60
N LYS A 84 -12.86 12.46 -39.21
CA LYS A 84 -12.97 13.78 -39.88
C LYS A 84 -13.06 14.82 -38.80
N GLU A 85 -12.16 15.82 -38.82
CA GLU A 85 -12.16 16.86 -37.83
C GLU A 85 -11.82 18.25 -38.38
N PHE A 86 -12.32 19.28 -37.73
CA PHE A 86 -11.92 20.66 -37.98
C PHE A 86 -10.60 20.93 -37.28
N CYS A 87 -9.49 20.84 -38.00
CA CYS A 87 -8.18 21.00 -37.40
C CYS A 87 -7.23 21.86 -38.21
N GLY A 88 -6.65 22.87 -37.52
CA GLY A 88 -5.60 23.73 -38.07
C GLY A 88 -4.18 23.19 -37.81
N GLY A 89 -4.05 22.13 -37.04
CA GLY A 89 -2.77 21.53 -36.64
C GLY A 89 -2.07 20.69 -37.72
N THR A 90 -0.92 20.17 -37.36
CA THR A 90 -0.15 19.26 -38.24
C THR A 90 -0.60 17.82 -38.02
N HIS A 91 -0.70 17.08 -39.12
CA HIS A 91 -1.08 15.65 -39.10
C HIS A 91 -0.06 14.84 -39.89
N VAL A 92 0.04 13.56 -39.56
CA VAL A 92 0.74 12.57 -40.38
C VAL A 92 0.08 12.48 -41.76
N LYS A 93 0.81 12.12 -42.77
CA LYS A 93 0.27 11.95 -44.13
C LYS A 93 -0.39 10.60 -44.37
N ASN A 94 -0.09 9.67 -43.47
CA ASN A 94 -0.66 8.34 -43.49
C ASN A 94 -0.68 7.79 -42.05
N THR A 95 -1.74 7.07 -41.67
CA THR A 95 -1.84 6.50 -40.33
C THR A 95 -0.70 5.57 -39.98
N SER A 96 -0.10 4.89 -40.95
CA SER A 96 1.06 4.00 -40.73
C SER A 96 2.31 4.73 -40.20
N GLU A 97 2.43 6.05 -40.41
CA GLU A 97 3.54 6.85 -39.88
C GLU A 97 3.52 6.96 -38.35
N ILE A 98 2.36 6.73 -37.71
CA ILE A 98 2.20 6.74 -36.25
C ILE A 98 2.97 5.57 -35.63
N GLY A 99 3.08 4.45 -36.35
CA GLY A 99 3.68 3.21 -35.85
C GLY A 99 2.85 2.56 -34.74
N LEU A 100 3.49 1.84 -33.85
CA LEU A 100 2.81 1.20 -32.72
C LEU A 100 2.22 2.24 -31.76
N PHE A 101 0.96 2.05 -31.36
CA PHE A 101 0.27 2.83 -30.33
C PHE A 101 0.07 1.98 -29.09
N VAL A 102 0.41 2.53 -27.90
CA VAL A 102 0.24 1.84 -26.60
C VAL A 102 -0.36 2.81 -25.59
N LEU A 103 -1.45 2.40 -24.96
CA LEU A 103 -2.03 3.10 -23.82
C LEU A 103 -1.15 2.92 -22.57
N GLU A 104 -0.68 4.03 -22.02
CA GLU A 104 0.15 4.03 -20.81
C GLU A 104 -0.69 4.10 -19.55
N SER A 105 -1.70 4.97 -19.53
CA SER A 105 -2.55 5.18 -18.35
C SER A 105 -3.90 5.81 -18.68
N GLU A 106 -4.85 5.60 -17.79
CA GLU A 106 -6.14 6.29 -17.74
C GLU A 106 -6.39 6.79 -16.32
N SER A 107 -6.78 8.07 -16.17
CA SER A 107 -6.92 8.71 -14.86
C SER A 107 -8.03 9.77 -14.86
N SER A 108 -8.51 10.15 -13.68
CA SER A 108 -9.41 11.30 -13.51
C SER A 108 -8.59 12.60 -13.43
N VAL A 109 -9.07 13.63 -14.12
CA VAL A 109 -8.51 14.99 -14.05
C VAL A 109 -9.36 15.88 -13.15
N SER A 110 -10.68 15.79 -13.31
CA SER A 110 -11.67 16.51 -12.52
C SER A 110 -12.99 15.77 -12.56
N ALA A 111 -14.00 16.25 -11.84
CA ALA A 111 -15.35 15.68 -11.91
C ALA A 111 -15.86 15.68 -13.37
N GLY A 112 -16.18 14.51 -13.89
CA GLY A 112 -16.67 14.31 -15.24
C GLY A 112 -15.63 14.44 -16.37
N THR A 113 -14.32 14.53 -16.03
CA THR A 113 -13.25 14.60 -17.04
C THR A 113 -12.20 13.51 -16.76
N ARG A 114 -11.93 12.72 -17.76
CA ARG A 114 -10.92 11.65 -17.73
C ARG A 114 -9.80 11.95 -18.71
N ARG A 115 -8.64 11.36 -18.45
CA ARG A 115 -7.41 11.53 -19.24
C ARG A 115 -6.88 10.17 -19.64
N ILE A 116 -6.57 10.04 -20.92
CA ILE A 116 -5.74 8.97 -21.47
C ILE A 116 -4.35 9.52 -21.77
N GLN A 117 -3.32 8.76 -21.41
CA GLN A 117 -1.96 8.96 -21.89
C GLN A 117 -1.54 7.74 -22.71
N ALA A 118 -0.88 8.01 -23.84
CA ALA A 118 -0.40 6.96 -24.72
C ALA A 118 0.96 7.32 -25.32
N ARG A 119 1.62 6.32 -25.86
CA ARG A 119 2.88 6.44 -26.59
C ARG A 119 2.75 5.85 -27.98
N THR A 120 3.55 6.38 -28.89
CA THR A 120 3.57 5.90 -30.28
C THR A 120 4.99 5.53 -30.71
N SER A 121 5.08 4.79 -31.81
CA SER A 121 6.33 4.48 -32.49
C SER A 121 7.43 3.94 -31.54
N LEU A 122 8.61 4.54 -31.58
CA LEU A 122 9.76 4.15 -30.77
C LEU A 122 9.51 4.32 -29.27
N GLY A 123 8.74 5.35 -28.87
CA GLY A 123 8.34 5.54 -27.47
C GLY A 123 7.47 4.41 -26.93
N ALA A 124 6.55 3.89 -27.76
CA ALA A 124 5.74 2.74 -27.43
C ALA A 124 6.60 1.46 -27.29
N TYR A 125 7.53 1.24 -28.23
CA TYR A 125 8.47 0.12 -28.15
C TYR A 125 9.32 0.17 -26.87
N GLN A 126 9.88 1.32 -26.52
CA GLN A 126 10.70 1.48 -25.32
C GLN A 126 9.89 1.24 -24.04
N TYR A 127 8.64 1.69 -24.03
CA TYR A 127 7.74 1.47 -22.90
C TYR A 127 7.46 -0.03 -22.70
N LEU A 128 7.10 -0.75 -23.75
CA LEU A 128 6.87 -2.20 -23.70
C LEU A 128 8.16 -2.97 -23.36
N ARG A 129 9.30 -2.57 -23.92
CA ARG A 129 10.58 -3.17 -23.60
C ARG A 129 10.92 -3.08 -22.13
N ARG A 130 10.71 -1.90 -21.51
CA ARG A 130 10.90 -1.74 -20.07
C ARG A 130 9.97 -2.63 -19.24
N LYS A 131 8.71 -2.79 -19.65
CA LYS A 131 7.78 -3.70 -18.98
C LYS A 131 8.24 -5.16 -19.06
N SER A 132 8.73 -5.57 -20.23
CA SER A 132 9.32 -6.90 -20.43
C SER A 132 10.56 -7.14 -19.57
N GLU A 133 11.44 -6.15 -19.45
CA GLU A 133 12.64 -6.24 -18.60
C GLU A 133 12.31 -6.36 -17.11
N VAL A 134 11.29 -5.65 -16.63
CA VAL A 134 10.80 -5.79 -15.26
C VAL A 134 10.24 -7.18 -15.03
N LEU A 135 9.44 -7.70 -15.97
CA LEU A 135 8.90 -9.06 -15.88
C LEU A 135 10.03 -10.10 -15.84
N ALA A 136 11.00 -10.02 -16.75
CA ALA A 136 12.17 -10.91 -16.76
C ALA A 136 12.97 -10.87 -15.45
N SER A 137 13.05 -9.70 -14.81
CA SER A 137 13.69 -9.60 -13.49
C SER A 137 12.91 -10.35 -12.41
N ILE A 138 11.58 -10.22 -12.40
CA ILE A 138 10.71 -10.96 -11.46
C ILE A 138 10.79 -12.47 -11.70
N GLU A 139 10.82 -12.90 -12.96
CA GLU A 139 10.99 -14.30 -13.34
C GLU A 139 12.30 -14.89 -12.81
N SER A 140 13.37 -14.12 -12.93
CA SER A 140 14.68 -14.51 -12.40
C SER A 140 14.67 -14.66 -10.88
N GLU A 141 14.07 -13.72 -10.15
CA GLU A 141 13.98 -13.75 -8.69
C GLU A 141 13.06 -14.88 -8.18
N THR A 142 11.97 -15.15 -8.89
CA THR A 142 11.00 -16.18 -8.50
C THR A 142 11.31 -17.56 -9.09
N LEU A 143 12.36 -17.69 -9.91
CA LEU A 143 12.70 -18.90 -10.66
C LEU A 143 11.51 -19.46 -11.48
N SER A 144 10.70 -18.59 -12.02
CA SER A 144 9.48 -18.90 -12.78
C SER A 144 9.60 -18.48 -14.24
N LYS A 145 8.56 -18.71 -15.03
CA LYS A 145 8.42 -18.28 -16.43
C LYS A 145 7.07 -17.59 -16.61
N ASP A 146 6.97 -16.77 -17.64
CA ASP A 146 5.86 -15.88 -18.03
C ASP A 146 4.49 -16.16 -17.34
N ASP A 147 3.87 -17.25 -17.69
CA ASP A 147 2.53 -17.66 -17.25
C ASP A 147 2.48 -18.18 -15.81
N THR A 148 3.64 -18.50 -15.19
CA THR A 148 3.74 -19.02 -13.81
C THR A 148 4.24 -18.01 -12.79
N VAL A 149 4.65 -16.79 -13.19
CA VAL A 149 5.15 -15.74 -12.30
C VAL A 149 4.14 -15.41 -11.20
N LEU A 150 2.88 -15.20 -11.57
CA LEU A 150 1.83 -14.86 -10.61
C LEU A 150 1.60 -15.97 -9.58
N GLU A 151 1.65 -17.23 -10.02
CA GLU A 151 1.52 -18.39 -9.13
C GLU A 151 2.71 -18.50 -8.17
N SER A 152 3.91 -18.22 -8.67
CA SER A 152 5.14 -18.22 -7.85
C SER A 152 5.10 -17.13 -6.78
N VAL A 153 4.65 -15.93 -7.12
CA VAL A 153 4.45 -14.84 -6.14
C VAL A 153 3.43 -15.25 -5.08
N LYS A 154 2.28 -15.81 -5.47
CA LYS A 154 1.27 -16.29 -4.51
C LYS A 154 1.78 -17.41 -3.61
N LYS A 155 2.63 -18.30 -4.12
CA LYS A 155 3.28 -19.33 -3.30
C LYS A 155 4.23 -18.71 -2.27
N LEU A 156 5.00 -17.69 -2.65
CA LEU A 156 5.88 -16.99 -1.72
C LEU A 156 5.08 -16.28 -0.62
N GLU A 157 3.97 -15.62 -0.96
CA GLU A 157 3.07 -15.01 0.02
C GLU A 157 2.53 -16.07 0.99
N GLY A 158 2.02 -17.20 0.48
CA GLY A 158 1.54 -18.29 1.32
C GLY A 158 2.62 -18.86 2.24
N HIS A 159 3.85 -19.02 1.75
CA HIS A 159 4.96 -19.49 2.55
C HIS A 159 5.39 -18.49 3.65
N ILE A 160 5.30 -17.20 3.37
CA ILE A 160 5.53 -16.15 4.38
C ILE A 160 4.48 -16.27 5.50
N ASP A 161 3.21 -16.47 5.17
CA ASP A 161 2.13 -16.63 6.14
C ASP A 161 2.33 -17.88 7.00
N GLU A 162 2.73 -19.02 6.40
CA GLU A 162 3.07 -20.26 7.10
C GLU A 162 4.22 -20.06 8.09
N LEU A 163 5.32 -19.47 7.64
CA LEU A 163 6.48 -19.17 8.49
C LEU A 163 6.12 -18.21 9.64
N GLN A 164 5.26 -17.23 9.39
CA GLN A 164 4.79 -16.30 10.41
C GLN A 164 3.95 -17.02 11.46
N ALA A 165 3.08 -17.96 11.05
CA ALA A 165 2.28 -18.77 11.95
C ALA A 165 3.16 -19.71 12.80
N GLU A 166 4.16 -20.36 12.18
CA GLU A 166 5.12 -21.23 12.88
C GLU A 166 5.94 -20.44 13.92
N LEU A 167 6.44 -19.27 13.53
CA LEU A 167 7.16 -18.38 14.44
C LEU A 167 6.30 -18.01 15.66
N ASN A 168 5.03 -17.69 15.45
CA ASN A 168 4.11 -17.37 16.54
C ASN A 168 3.88 -18.58 17.46
N GLN A 169 3.70 -19.77 16.89
CA GLN A 169 3.55 -20.99 17.68
C GLN A 169 4.81 -21.32 18.53
N LEU A 170 6.00 -21.12 17.93
CA LEU A 170 7.25 -21.31 18.66
C LEU A 170 7.39 -20.31 19.81
N LYS A 171 7.06 -19.05 19.60
CA LYS A 171 7.04 -18.02 20.64
C LYS A 171 6.07 -18.35 21.77
N ASP A 172 4.87 -18.85 21.44
CA ASP A 172 3.88 -19.24 22.45
C ASP A 172 4.36 -20.43 23.28
N LYS A 173 5.00 -21.44 22.66
CA LYS A 173 5.62 -22.58 23.38
C LYS A 173 6.76 -22.13 24.28
N MET A 174 7.62 -21.22 23.80
CA MET A 174 8.72 -20.69 24.62
C MET A 174 8.17 -19.93 25.84
N SER A 175 7.17 -19.04 25.64
CA SER A 175 6.53 -18.29 26.74
C SER A 175 5.89 -19.24 27.77
N SER A 176 5.24 -20.31 27.33
CA SER A 176 4.63 -21.29 28.23
C SER A 176 5.67 -22.09 29.00
N SER A 177 6.78 -22.48 28.36
CA SER A 177 7.88 -23.18 29.03
C SER A 177 8.55 -22.30 30.09
N GLU A 178 8.82 -21.02 29.72
CA GLU A 178 9.41 -20.06 30.63
C GLU A 178 8.47 -19.76 31.82
N ALA A 179 7.16 -19.61 31.56
CA ALA A 179 6.17 -19.43 32.64
C ALA A 179 6.19 -20.59 33.67
N ASN A 180 6.35 -21.82 33.20
CA ASN A 180 6.43 -23.00 34.09
C ASN A 180 7.70 -22.96 34.99
N GLU A 181 8.82 -22.47 34.48
CA GLU A 181 10.03 -22.29 35.26
C GLU A 181 9.90 -21.14 36.29
N LEU A 182 9.31 -20.05 35.86
CA LEU A 182 9.10 -18.87 36.66
C LEU A 182 8.05 -19.06 37.75
N GLN A 183 7.15 -20.00 37.62
CA GLN A 183 6.18 -20.35 38.64
C GLN A 183 6.85 -20.66 40.02
N LYS A 184 8.06 -21.21 40.03
CA LYS A 184 8.83 -21.51 41.22
C LYS A 184 9.48 -20.29 41.88
N GLN A 185 9.46 -19.16 41.24
CA GLN A 185 10.11 -17.93 41.68
C GLN A 185 9.11 -16.90 42.27
N PHE A 186 7.83 -17.28 42.36
CA PHE A 186 6.86 -16.41 43.04
C PHE A 186 7.16 -16.30 44.54
N GLU A 187 7.10 -15.11 45.04
CA GLU A 187 7.18 -14.82 46.48
C GLU A 187 5.81 -14.40 47.00
N GLU A 188 5.39 -14.87 48.16
CA GLU A 188 4.15 -14.47 48.77
C GLU A 188 4.42 -13.28 49.74
N ILE A 189 3.73 -12.16 49.55
CA ILE A 189 3.83 -10.94 50.34
C ILE A 189 2.40 -10.48 50.68
N ASP A 190 2.04 -10.49 51.95
CA ASP A 190 0.71 -10.13 52.47
C ASP A 190 -0.48 -10.78 51.77
N GLY A 191 -0.27 -12.03 51.32
CA GLY A 191 -1.24 -12.86 50.59
C GLY A 191 -1.38 -12.48 49.09
N ILE A 192 -0.38 -11.81 48.55
CA ILE A 192 -0.25 -11.49 47.12
C ILE A 192 1.00 -12.22 46.58
N HIS A 193 0.84 -12.95 45.47
CA HIS A 193 1.95 -13.62 44.81
C HIS A 193 2.67 -12.65 43.90
N PHE A 194 3.89 -12.28 44.26
CA PHE A 194 4.73 -11.31 43.52
C PHE A 194 5.78 -12.08 42.69
N LEU A 195 5.93 -11.68 41.44
CA LEU A 195 7.01 -12.13 40.56
C LEU A 195 7.63 -10.96 39.84
N SER A 196 8.97 -10.88 39.85
CA SER A 196 9.73 -10.01 38.96
C SER A 196 10.54 -10.83 37.98
N TRP A 197 10.55 -10.34 36.74
CA TRP A 197 11.31 -10.97 35.66
C TRP A 197 12.00 -9.92 34.77
N LYS A 198 13.21 -10.24 34.33
CA LYS A 198 13.93 -9.47 33.31
C LYS A 198 14.54 -10.43 32.28
N GLY A 199 14.38 -10.11 30.99
CA GLY A 199 14.89 -10.94 29.91
C GLY A 199 14.94 -10.21 28.57
N GLU A 200 15.13 -10.96 27.51
CA GLU A 200 15.05 -10.46 26.15
C GLU A 200 13.63 -10.69 25.61
N GLY A 201 13.11 -9.73 24.85
CA GLY A 201 11.79 -9.82 24.20
C GLY A 201 11.17 -8.44 23.94
N GLU A 202 10.45 -8.37 22.85
CA GLU A 202 9.63 -7.20 22.56
C GLU A 202 8.43 -7.13 23.50
N ARG A 203 7.79 -5.99 23.60
CA ARG A 203 6.61 -5.80 24.45
C ARG A 203 5.53 -6.87 24.26
N GLY A 204 5.31 -7.32 23.02
CA GLY A 204 4.34 -8.37 22.69
C GLY A 204 4.70 -9.73 23.33
N ASP A 205 5.98 -10.07 23.33
CA ASP A 205 6.49 -11.32 23.91
C ASP A 205 6.35 -11.30 25.46
N ILE A 206 6.66 -10.15 26.09
CA ILE A 206 6.47 -9.95 27.54
C ILE A 206 5.00 -10.04 27.95
N MET A 207 4.11 -9.50 27.11
CA MET A 207 2.67 -9.59 27.37
C MET A 207 2.17 -11.04 27.31
N LYS A 208 2.63 -11.83 26.34
CA LYS A 208 2.30 -13.26 26.24
C LYS A 208 2.81 -14.05 27.47
N LEU A 209 4.03 -13.76 27.92
CA LEU A 209 4.57 -14.34 29.13
C LEU A 209 3.71 -13.97 30.35
N GLY A 210 3.34 -12.71 30.49
CA GLY A 210 2.45 -12.24 31.55
C GLY A 210 1.07 -12.90 31.48
N ASP A 211 0.50 -13.07 30.29
CA ASP A 211 -0.79 -13.76 30.08
C ASP A 211 -0.73 -15.24 30.52
N SER A 212 0.39 -15.89 30.34
CA SER A 212 0.61 -17.28 30.83
C SER A 212 0.75 -17.31 32.33
N LEU A 213 1.43 -16.34 32.95
CA LEU A 213 1.71 -16.31 34.40
C LEU A 213 0.49 -15.89 35.22
N LYS A 214 -0.37 -14.98 34.74
CA LYS A 214 -1.53 -14.45 35.48
C LYS A 214 -2.59 -15.48 35.77
N SER A 215 -2.57 -16.65 35.09
CA SER A 215 -3.51 -17.74 35.32
C SER A 215 -3.11 -18.65 36.48
N ILE A 216 -1.91 -18.45 37.05
CA ILE A 216 -1.36 -19.35 38.10
C ILE A 216 -1.98 -19.06 39.46
N TYR A 217 -2.16 -17.79 39.82
CA TYR A 217 -2.72 -17.34 41.08
C TYR A 217 -3.83 -16.30 40.88
N SER A 218 -4.79 -16.22 41.80
CA SER A 218 -5.87 -15.20 41.76
C SER A 218 -5.42 -13.85 42.26
N ASP A 219 -4.57 -13.82 43.29
CA ASP A 219 -4.03 -12.63 43.92
C ASP A 219 -2.55 -12.49 43.57
N TYR A 220 -2.23 -11.65 42.59
CA TYR A 220 -0.87 -11.55 42.07
C TYR A 220 -0.48 -10.14 41.65
N VAL A 221 0.83 -9.91 41.61
CA VAL A 221 1.49 -8.80 40.92
C VAL A 221 2.70 -9.32 40.16
N LEU A 222 2.72 -9.09 38.83
CA LEU A 222 3.84 -9.43 37.97
C LEU A 222 4.53 -8.15 37.52
N PHE A 223 5.83 -8.03 37.75
CA PHE A 223 6.66 -6.95 37.21
C PHE A 223 7.63 -7.54 36.18
N LEU A 224 7.31 -7.35 34.90
CA LEU A 224 8.05 -7.93 33.79
C LEU A 224 8.77 -6.85 32.99
N CYS A 225 10.05 -7.10 32.68
CA CYS A 225 10.88 -6.20 31.92
C CYS A 225 11.57 -6.95 30.78
N GLY A 226 11.40 -6.51 29.55
CA GLY A 226 12.05 -7.09 28.38
C GLY A 226 12.89 -6.09 27.61
N LYS A 227 14.05 -6.55 27.14
CA LYS A 227 14.92 -5.80 26.24
C LYS A 227 14.52 -6.08 24.80
N GLY A 228 13.89 -5.13 24.14
CA GLY A 228 13.56 -5.18 22.73
C GLY A 228 14.52 -4.37 21.86
N SER A 229 14.26 -4.33 20.58
CA SER A 229 15.06 -3.61 19.57
C SER A 229 15.10 -2.07 19.80
N LYS A 230 14.06 -1.52 20.42
CA LYS A 230 13.88 -0.07 20.67
C LYS A 230 14.18 0.36 22.13
N GLY A 231 14.68 -0.56 22.94
CA GLY A 231 14.95 -0.30 24.37
C GLY A 231 14.20 -1.25 25.29
N TYR A 232 14.04 -0.86 26.55
CA TYR A 232 13.40 -1.70 27.55
C TYR A 232 11.91 -1.40 27.66
N SER A 233 11.08 -2.45 27.61
CA SER A 233 9.66 -2.40 27.86
C SER A 233 9.36 -2.89 29.26
N LEU A 234 8.53 -2.16 30.00
CA LEU A 234 8.04 -2.50 31.33
C LEU A 234 6.57 -2.89 31.24
N VAL A 235 6.19 -3.98 31.88
CA VAL A 235 4.78 -4.38 32.03
C VAL A 235 4.51 -4.80 33.47
N VAL A 236 3.44 -4.31 34.05
CA VAL A 236 2.93 -4.75 35.34
C VAL A 236 1.54 -5.33 35.13
N PHE A 237 1.33 -6.55 35.55
CA PHE A 237 0.00 -7.15 35.68
C PHE A 237 -0.35 -7.32 37.15
N ALA A 238 -1.62 -7.15 37.48
CA ALA A 238 -2.12 -7.31 38.83
C ALA A 238 -3.53 -7.93 38.81
N GLY A 239 -3.78 -8.89 39.69
CA GLY A 239 -5.06 -9.56 39.84
C GLY A 239 -5.49 -9.63 41.31
N GLY A 240 -6.79 -9.78 41.55
CA GLY A 240 -7.37 -9.88 42.88
C GLY A 240 -6.98 -8.74 43.81
N LYS A 241 -6.36 -9.05 44.96
CA LYS A 241 -5.84 -8.05 45.89
C LYS A 241 -4.80 -7.12 45.25
N GLY A 242 -3.93 -7.65 44.36
CA GLY A 242 -2.94 -6.85 43.65
C GLY A 242 -3.58 -5.78 42.74
N ALA A 243 -4.70 -6.07 42.10
CA ALA A 243 -5.45 -5.12 41.30
C ALA A 243 -6.09 -3.98 42.16
N GLN A 244 -6.38 -4.21 43.45
CA GLN A 244 -6.85 -3.17 44.37
C GLN A 244 -5.75 -2.15 44.66
N ILE A 245 -4.48 -2.56 44.69
CA ILE A 245 -3.33 -1.68 44.77
C ILE A 245 -3.16 -0.92 43.46
N GLY A 246 -3.32 -1.58 42.35
CA GLY A 246 -3.37 -1.05 40.99
C GLY A 246 -2.02 -1.08 40.26
N ALA A 247 -1.94 -1.86 39.17
CA ALA A 247 -0.75 -1.94 38.30
C ALA A 247 -0.28 -0.56 37.81
N GLY A 248 -1.23 0.36 37.51
CA GLY A 248 -0.92 1.72 37.09
C GLY A 248 -0.23 2.56 38.17
N LYS A 249 -0.59 2.35 39.43
CA LYS A 249 0.06 3.01 40.55
C LYS A 249 1.47 2.46 40.76
N ILE A 250 1.62 1.13 40.78
CA ILE A 250 2.93 0.46 40.88
C ILE A 250 3.84 0.96 39.73
N MET A 251 3.37 0.95 38.50
CA MET A 251 4.14 1.40 37.34
C MET A 251 4.64 2.86 37.47
N LYS A 252 3.80 3.76 37.97
CA LYS A 252 4.17 5.18 38.17
C LYS A 252 5.30 5.34 39.19
N GLU A 253 5.37 4.48 40.18
CA GLU A 253 6.41 4.51 41.21
C GLU A 253 7.72 3.87 40.76
N ILE A 254 7.66 2.79 39.97
CA ILE A 254 8.85 2.02 39.59
C ILE A 254 9.50 2.52 38.27
N ALA A 255 8.73 3.00 37.30
CA ALA A 255 9.29 3.42 36.02
C ALA A 255 10.30 4.57 36.10
N PRO A 256 10.12 5.60 36.98
CA PRO A 256 11.11 6.65 37.16
C PRO A 256 12.45 6.13 37.72
N ILE A 257 12.45 5.09 38.55
CA ILE A 257 13.68 4.45 39.07
C ILE A 257 14.56 3.91 37.96
N LEU A 258 13.92 3.45 36.85
CA LEU A 258 14.57 2.94 35.67
C LEU A 258 14.77 4.00 34.58
N GLY A 259 14.65 5.28 34.93
CA GLY A 259 14.81 6.41 34.03
C GLY A 259 13.76 6.50 32.95
N GLY A 260 12.60 5.85 33.12
CA GLY A 260 11.50 5.81 32.19
C GLY A 260 10.21 6.41 32.73
N ASN A 261 9.13 6.10 32.05
CA ASN A 261 7.78 6.48 32.45
C ASN A 261 6.80 5.35 32.07
N GLY A 262 5.63 5.40 32.66
CA GLY A 262 4.58 4.42 32.38
C GLY A 262 3.31 4.69 33.17
N GLY A 263 2.28 3.89 32.87
CA GLY A 263 0.99 3.94 33.51
C GLY A 263 0.01 2.98 32.89
N GLY A 264 -1.18 2.92 33.43
CA GLY A 264 -2.21 2.00 32.95
C GLY A 264 -3.39 1.90 33.88
N LYS A 265 -4.17 0.84 33.67
CA LYS A 265 -5.34 0.47 34.49
C LYS A 265 -4.93 -0.30 35.73
N PRO A 266 -5.86 -0.55 36.68
CA PRO A 266 -5.56 -1.34 37.85
C PRO A 266 -5.05 -2.75 37.58
N GLU A 267 -5.54 -3.40 36.53
CA GLU A 267 -5.19 -4.77 36.19
C GLU A 267 -3.92 -4.89 35.35
N MET A 268 -3.57 -3.81 34.60
CA MET A 268 -2.42 -3.81 33.70
C MET A 268 -1.88 -2.40 33.46
N ALA A 269 -0.57 -2.27 33.54
CA ALA A 269 0.14 -1.06 33.17
C ALA A 269 1.37 -1.36 32.31
N SER A 270 1.75 -0.42 31.51
CA SER A 270 2.94 -0.53 30.66
C SER A 270 3.75 0.75 30.68
N GLY A 271 5.04 0.59 30.47
CA GLY A 271 5.99 1.68 30.46
C GLY A 271 7.25 1.35 29.67
N SER A 272 8.21 2.25 29.76
CA SER A 272 9.53 2.06 29.19
C SER A 272 10.61 2.35 30.25
N ALA A 273 11.80 1.81 30.03
CA ALA A 273 12.97 2.15 30.82
C ALA A 273 14.16 2.51 29.91
N LYS A 274 15.05 3.34 30.42
CA LYS A 274 16.29 3.70 29.72
C LYS A 274 17.39 2.66 29.95
N ASN A 275 17.47 2.14 31.15
CA ASN A 275 18.41 1.10 31.56
C ASN A 275 17.78 0.23 32.69
N LEU A 276 18.50 -0.79 33.15
CA LEU A 276 18.09 -1.67 34.25
C LEU A 276 18.98 -1.55 35.50
N ASP A 277 19.80 -0.52 35.60
CA ASP A 277 20.74 -0.35 36.73
C ASP A 277 20.01 -0.28 38.06
N GLY A 278 18.78 0.28 38.09
CA GLY A 278 17.90 0.35 39.23
C GLY A 278 16.89 -0.78 39.38
N PHE A 279 17.02 -1.91 38.67
CA PHE A 279 15.98 -2.94 38.63
C PHE A 279 15.67 -3.54 40.02
N GLU A 280 16.69 -3.82 40.86
CA GLU A 280 16.50 -4.32 42.20
C GLU A 280 15.84 -3.27 43.12
N ALA A 281 16.15 -1.99 42.94
CA ALA A 281 15.49 -0.88 43.66
C ALA A 281 14.02 -0.75 43.23
N ALA A 282 13.72 -0.95 41.96
CA ALA A 282 12.34 -0.97 41.45
C ALA A 282 11.55 -2.16 42.02
N ILE A 283 12.16 -3.36 42.09
CA ILE A 283 11.56 -4.55 42.75
C ILE A 283 11.26 -4.21 44.23
N SER A 284 12.24 -3.71 44.99
CA SER A 284 12.08 -3.35 46.39
C SER A 284 10.96 -2.35 46.58
N LYS A 285 10.90 -1.33 45.72
CA LYS A 285 9.83 -0.34 45.74
C LYS A 285 8.46 -0.96 45.44
N ALA A 286 8.38 -1.86 44.44
CA ALA A 286 7.15 -2.56 44.13
C ALA A 286 6.66 -3.39 45.30
N LYS A 287 7.55 -4.15 45.99
CA LYS A 287 7.24 -4.95 47.16
C LYS A 287 6.73 -4.10 48.35
N THR A 288 7.22 -2.87 48.52
CA THR A 288 6.74 -1.99 49.60
C THR A 288 5.35 -1.40 49.31
N LEU A 289 4.80 -1.56 48.14
CA LEU A 289 3.45 -1.13 47.79
C LEU A 289 2.41 -2.23 47.94
N LEU A 290 2.85 -3.49 48.08
CA LEU A 290 1.99 -4.64 48.29
C LEU A 290 1.57 -4.77 49.73
#